data_2083f6fedc4e15ba7d24a5c01e3c34de
#
_entry.id   2083f6fedc4e15ba7d24a5c01e3c34de
#
_cell.length_a   1.000
_cell.length_b   1.000
_cell.length_c   1.000
_cell.angle_alpha   90.00
_cell.angle_beta   90.00
_cell.angle_gamma   90.00
#
_symmetry.space_group_name_H-M   'P 1'
#
loop_
_entity.id
_entity.type
_entity.pdbx_description
1 polymer ?
#
loop_
_entity_poly.entity_id
_entity_poly.type
_entity_poly.pdbx_seq_one_letter_code
_entity_poly.pdbx_strand_id
1 'polypeptide(L)'
;MGINAIVGQSGGPTCVINSSLAGVFSACRRHGVQKVFGMRHGVQGLLKDEVIDLTEALDAPGKLSLLRHTPASYLGSCRYKLPESGQMEAVYQAIFDALRRYDIGYFFYIGGNDSMDTILKLSDYAAKIGSDIRFVGVPKTIDNDLTHTDHTPGYGSAAKYIGTTIKELVRDSTIYDLKSVTVVEIMGRNAGWLTAAAALAEDEDCEGAAMICLPEVPFDPEHFIARVDALQQQTPSLVVAVSEGVRTAEERYVCELAHNPVNVDAFGHTYLGGTAHYLSGLIAARLHSKTRAVELSTLQRCAAHVASETDVSESFDVGAFAVDAAFEGKTGVMAALKRVSDEPYVCGFELHDIHDIANLEKTIPLDWIDAERYRLHEPFLAYARPLIAQEVKPEYQKGLPRHLKLNR
;
A
#
# COMPACT_ATOMS: atom_id res chain seq x y z
N MET A 1 -14.13 -18.38 -25.40
CA MET A 1 -13.83 -17.66 -24.12
C MET A 1 -14.36 -18.51 -22.98
N GLY A 2 -13.54 -18.71 -21.93
CA GLY A 2 -13.97 -19.46 -20.74
C GLY A 2 -15.08 -18.76 -19.97
N ILE A 3 -15.80 -19.51 -19.14
CA ILE A 3 -16.99 -19.05 -18.41
C ILE A 3 -16.70 -18.65 -16.95
N ASN A 4 -15.47 -18.93 -16.47
CA ASN A 4 -15.07 -18.72 -15.09
C ASN A 4 -14.10 -17.53 -14.97
N ALA A 5 -14.00 -17.02 -13.76
CA ALA A 5 -13.02 -15.97 -13.40
C ALA A 5 -11.99 -16.51 -12.41
N ILE A 6 -10.79 -15.96 -12.45
CA ILE A 6 -9.76 -16.22 -11.45
C ILE A 6 -9.18 -14.90 -10.94
N VAL A 7 -8.92 -14.82 -9.64
CA VAL A 7 -8.33 -13.65 -9.01
C VAL A 7 -7.16 -14.03 -8.11
N GLY A 8 -6.12 -13.23 -8.11
CA GLY A 8 -4.96 -13.39 -7.22
C GLY A 8 -4.59 -12.11 -6.50
N GLN A 9 -3.89 -12.26 -5.38
CA GLN A 9 -3.32 -11.19 -4.58
C GLN A 9 -1.80 -11.30 -4.58
N SER A 10 -1.10 -10.16 -4.70
CA SER A 10 0.36 -10.14 -4.85
C SER A 10 1.00 -8.95 -4.14
N GLY A 11 2.28 -9.08 -3.79
CA GLY A 11 3.07 -8.06 -3.13
C GLY A 11 2.77 -7.92 -1.64
N GLY A 12 3.15 -6.78 -1.04
CA GLY A 12 2.87 -6.47 0.35
C GLY A 12 1.37 -6.41 0.65
N PRO A 13 0.87 -6.98 1.76
CA PRO A 13 -0.54 -6.91 2.10
C PRO A 13 -0.94 -5.52 2.60
N THR A 14 -2.26 -5.23 2.61
CA THR A 14 -2.84 -4.00 3.18
C THR A 14 -4.06 -4.33 4.04
N CYS A 15 -4.60 -3.33 4.74
CA CYS A 15 -5.88 -3.48 5.45
C CYS A 15 -7.04 -3.78 4.52
N VAL A 16 -6.98 -3.33 3.26
CA VAL A 16 -8.13 -3.29 2.33
C VAL A 16 -7.99 -4.16 1.08
N ILE A 17 -6.87 -4.87 0.92
CA ILE A 17 -6.67 -5.76 -0.24
C ILE A 17 -7.78 -6.80 -0.40
N ASN A 18 -8.38 -7.22 0.72
CA ASN A 18 -9.50 -8.15 0.73
C ASN A 18 -10.83 -7.45 0.40
N SER A 19 -10.95 -6.15 0.58
CA SER A 19 -12.08 -5.38 0.07
C SER A 19 -12.08 -5.34 -1.46
N SER A 20 -10.90 -5.16 -2.09
CA SER A 20 -10.77 -5.30 -3.56
C SER A 20 -11.15 -6.70 -4.03
N LEU A 21 -10.69 -7.75 -3.32
CA LEU A 21 -11.09 -9.13 -3.62
C LEU A 21 -12.59 -9.34 -3.51
N ALA A 22 -13.24 -8.77 -2.48
CA ALA A 22 -14.68 -8.83 -2.29
C ALA A 22 -15.43 -8.11 -3.42
N GLY A 23 -14.92 -6.99 -3.91
CA GLY A 23 -15.44 -6.25 -5.06
C GLY A 23 -15.39 -7.09 -6.34
N VAL A 24 -14.22 -7.67 -6.65
CA VAL A 24 -14.05 -8.57 -7.79
C VAL A 24 -15.03 -9.76 -7.70
N PHE A 25 -15.10 -10.42 -6.55
CA PHE A 25 -16.00 -11.55 -6.35
C PHE A 25 -17.48 -11.16 -6.54
N SER A 26 -17.91 -10.08 -5.90
CA SER A 26 -19.29 -9.59 -5.96
C SER A 26 -19.70 -9.23 -7.40
N ALA A 27 -18.84 -8.53 -8.14
CA ALA A 27 -19.12 -8.16 -9.52
C ALA A 27 -19.15 -9.38 -10.45
N CYS A 28 -18.23 -10.33 -10.31
CA CYS A 28 -18.28 -11.60 -11.06
C CYS A 28 -19.61 -12.32 -10.84
N ARG A 29 -20.09 -12.38 -9.59
CA ARG A 29 -21.41 -13.00 -9.29
C ARG A 29 -22.57 -12.23 -9.91
N ARG A 30 -22.52 -10.89 -9.91
CA ARG A 30 -23.51 -10.02 -10.57
C ARG A 30 -23.58 -10.26 -12.09
N HIS A 31 -22.43 -10.48 -12.74
CA HIS A 31 -22.35 -10.82 -14.16
C HIS A 31 -22.66 -12.29 -14.49
N GLY A 32 -23.03 -13.12 -13.51
CA GLY A 32 -23.43 -14.50 -13.73
C GLY A 32 -22.26 -15.47 -13.98
N VAL A 33 -21.04 -15.09 -13.56
CA VAL A 33 -19.87 -16.01 -13.59
C VAL A 33 -20.20 -17.26 -12.78
N GLN A 34 -20.01 -18.44 -13.37
CA GLN A 34 -20.37 -19.70 -12.73
C GLN A 34 -19.47 -19.99 -11.53
N LYS A 35 -18.16 -19.93 -11.72
CA LYS A 35 -17.16 -20.12 -10.67
C LYS A 35 -16.15 -18.98 -10.65
N VAL A 36 -15.90 -18.49 -9.45
CA VAL A 36 -14.82 -17.54 -9.19
C VAL A 36 -13.73 -18.26 -8.41
N PHE A 37 -12.57 -18.40 -9.01
CA PHE A 37 -11.42 -19.06 -8.41
C PHE A 37 -10.47 -18.05 -7.77
N GLY A 38 -9.81 -18.46 -6.68
CA GLY A 38 -8.73 -17.72 -6.03
C GLY A 38 -7.39 -18.43 -6.20
N MET A 39 -6.38 -17.73 -6.70
CA MET A 39 -5.00 -18.23 -6.75
C MET A 39 -4.39 -18.11 -5.35
N ARG A 40 -4.11 -19.22 -4.68
CA ARG A 40 -3.36 -19.18 -3.43
C ARG A 40 -1.92 -18.78 -3.73
N HIS A 41 -1.42 -17.79 -2.99
CA HIS A 41 -0.07 -17.25 -3.23
C HIS A 41 0.16 -16.75 -4.67
N GLY A 42 -0.87 -16.12 -5.26
CA GLY A 42 -0.81 -15.49 -6.58
C GLY A 42 -0.43 -16.45 -7.73
N VAL A 43 0.29 -15.95 -8.73
CA VAL A 43 0.72 -16.73 -9.89
C VAL A 43 1.60 -17.92 -9.51
N GLN A 44 2.38 -17.80 -8.43
CA GLN A 44 3.22 -18.90 -7.95
C GLN A 44 2.39 -20.10 -7.50
N GLY A 45 1.26 -19.87 -6.86
CA GLY A 45 0.32 -20.94 -6.51
C GLY A 45 -0.42 -21.50 -7.72
N LEU A 46 -0.79 -20.64 -8.68
CA LEU A 46 -1.38 -21.13 -9.95
C LEU A 46 -0.48 -22.13 -10.67
N LEU A 47 0.83 -21.85 -10.71
CA LEU A 47 1.83 -22.77 -11.28
C LEU A 47 1.93 -24.11 -10.53
N LYS A 48 1.51 -24.15 -9.25
CA LYS A 48 1.48 -25.35 -8.40
C LYS A 48 0.10 -26.00 -8.31
N ASP A 49 -0.87 -25.49 -9.07
CA ASP A 49 -2.27 -25.90 -9.01
C ASP A 49 -2.96 -25.66 -7.66
N GLU A 50 -2.45 -24.67 -6.89
CA GLU A 50 -2.99 -24.25 -5.61
C GLU A 50 -4.11 -23.20 -5.83
N VAL A 51 -5.28 -23.68 -6.24
CA VAL A 51 -6.46 -22.88 -6.58
C VAL A 51 -7.62 -23.25 -5.66
N ILE A 52 -8.40 -22.28 -5.20
CA ILE A 52 -9.59 -22.50 -4.39
C ILE A 52 -10.83 -21.98 -5.10
N ASP A 53 -11.98 -22.62 -4.89
CA ASP A 53 -13.29 -22.14 -5.35
C ASP A 53 -13.81 -21.11 -4.34
N LEU A 54 -13.74 -19.83 -4.71
CA LEU A 54 -14.28 -18.73 -3.89
C LEU A 54 -15.79 -18.73 -3.85
N THR A 55 -16.46 -19.32 -4.86
CA THR A 55 -17.91 -19.42 -4.88
C THR A 55 -18.40 -20.26 -3.70
N GLU A 56 -17.72 -21.36 -3.40
CA GLU A 56 -18.01 -22.17 -2.20
C GLU A 56 -17.50 -21.53 -0.91
N ALA A 57 -16.29 -20.96 -0.95
CA ALA A 57 -15.63 -20.40 0.23
C ALA A 57 -16.37 -19.19 0.81
N LEU A 58 -17.01 -18.36 -0.04
CA LEU A 58 -17.63 -17.08 0.35
C LEU A 58 -19.17 -17.09 0.29
N ASP A 59 -19.81 -18.23 -0.02
CA ASP A 59 -21.26 -18.32 -0.24
C ASP A 59 -22.10 -18.08 1.05
N ALA A 60 -21.53 -18.36 2.22
CA ALA A 60 -22.28 -18.22 3.46
C ALA A 60 -22.54 -16.73 3.80
N PRO A 61 -23.76 -16.39 4.30
CA PRO A 61 -24.12 -15.04 4.69
C PRO A 61 -23.09 -14.40 5.65
N GLY A 62 -22.77 -13.14 5.42
CA GLY A 62 -21.83 -12.37 6.26
C GLY A 62 -20.35 -12.59 5.95
N LYS A 63 -19.95 -13.64 5.24
CA LYS A 63 -18.53 -13.89 4.92
C LYS A 63 -17.92 -12.78 4.07
N LEU A 64 -18.66 -12.26 3.09
CA LEU A 64 -18.18 -11.20 2.22
C LEU A 64 -17.97 -9.89 3.00
N SER A 65 -18.88 -9.54 3.90
CA SER A 65 -18.72 -8.40 4.80
C SER A 65 -17.52 -8.58 5.72
N LEU A 66 -17.35 -9.76 6.30
CA LEU A 66 -16.20 -10.06 7.15
C LEU A 66 -14.89 -10.04 6.37
N LEU A 67 -14.88 -10.49 5.10
CA LEU A 67 -13.70 -10.42 4.23
C LEU A 67 -13.25 -8.99 4.00
N ARG A 68 -14.17 -8.05 3.74
CA ARG A 68 -13.86 -6.63 3.50
C ARG A 68 -13.04 -6.00 4.62
N HIS A 69 -13.29 -6.40 5.88
CA HIS A 69 -12.61 -5.88 7.07
C HIS A 69 -11.51 -6.80 7.62
N THR A 70 -11.18 -7.86 6.90
CA THR A 70 -10.07 -8.75 7.25
C THR A 70 -8.78 -8.20 6.68
N PRO A 71 -7.77 -7.87 7.51
CA PRO A 71 -6.48 -7.37 7.02
C PRO A 71 -5.67 -8.48 6.35
N ALA A 72 -4.61 -8.08 5.67
CA ALA A 72 -3.70 -8.93 4.92
C ALA A 72 -4.36 -9.64 3.73
N SER A 73 -3.64 -10.54 3.06
CA SER A 73 -4.12 -11.21 1.85
C SER A 73 -4.82 -12.52 2.21
N TYR A 74 -6.12 -12.59 2.01
CA TYR A 74 -6.92 -13.80 2.28
C TYR A 74 -6.45 -15.01 1.48
N LEU A 75 -6.08 -14.78 0.21
CA LEU A 75 -5.53 -15.82 -0.67
C LEU A 75 -4.04 -16.11 -0.43
N GLY A 76 -3.40 -15.40 0.50
CA GLY A 76 -1.95 -15.34 0.58
C GLY A 76 -1.38 -14.43 -0.51
N SER A 77 -0.07 -14.26 -0.53
CA SER A 77 0.63 -13.40 -1.47
C SER A 77 1.89 -14.08 -1.97
N CYS A 78 2.45 -13.60 -3.07
CA CYS A 78 3.74 -14.01 -3.57
C CYS A 78 4.60 -12.81 -3.94
N ARG A 79 5.90 -13.06 -4.01
CA ARG A 79 6.90 -12.19 -4.59
C ARG A 79 7.56 -12.95 -5.76
N TYR A 80 6.83 -13.04 -6.88
CA TYR A 80 7.28 -13.77 -8.05
C TYR A 80 7.26 -12.84 -9.27
N LYS A 81 8.43 -12.57 -9.82
CA LYS A 81 8.58 -11.80 -11.05
C LYS A 81 8.54 -12.75 -12.23
N LEU A 82 7.57 -12.58 -13.10
CA LEU A 82 7.49 -13.32 -14.35
C LEU A 82 8.71 -13.00 -15.22
N PRO A 83 9.44 -14.03 -15.72
CA PRO A 83 10.51 -13.80 -16.67
C PRO A 83 9.96 -13.24 -17.98
N GLU A 84 10.81 -12.67 -18.82
CA GLU A 84 10.42 -12.26 -20.17
C GLU A 84 9.97 -13.48 -21.00
N SER A 85 8.90 -13.32 -21.79
CA SER A 85 8.29 -14.43 -22.55
C SER A 85 9.26 -15.15 -23.49
N GLY A 86 10.22 -14.41 -24.05
CA GLY A 86 11.27 -14.98 -24.91
C GLY A 86 12.34 -15.82 -24.18
N GLN A 87 12.42 -15.72 -22.84
CA GLN A 87 13.43 -16.41 -22.05
C GLN A 87 12.93 -17.74 -21.45
N MET A 88 11.64 -17.80 -21.05
CA MET A 88 11.05 -18.96 -20.36
C MET A 88 9.62 -19.25 -20.84
N GLU A 89 9.46 -19.56 -22.11
CA GLU A 89 8.16 -19.88 -22.74
C GLU A 89 7.38 -20.96 -21.97
N ALA A 90 8.08 -21.94 -21.39
CA ALA A 90 7.45 -23.03 -20.62
C ALA A 90 6.64 -22.53 -19.40
N VAL A 91 7.03 -21.41 -18.77
CA VAL A 91 6.29 -20.84 -17.64
C VAL A 91 4.95 -20.27 -18.11
N TYR A 92 4.95 -19.56 -19.24
CA TYR A 92 3.72 -19.02 -19.83
C TYR A 92 2.79 -20.14 -20.29
N GLN A 93 3.33 -21.16 -20.96
CA GLN A 93 2.55 -22.35 -21.34
C GLN A 93 1.89 -23.00 -20.12
N ALA A 94 2.64 -23.19 -19.01
CA ALA A 94 2.10 -23.77 -17.78
C ALA A 94 0.97 -22.93 -17.18
N ILE A 95 1.11 -21.58 -17.18
CA ILE A 95 0.06 -20.68 -16.71
C ILE A 95 -1.19 -20.81 -17.60
N PHE A 96 -1.04 -20.75 -18.92
CA PHE A 96 -2.17 -20.82 -19.84
C PHE A 96 -2.81 -22.22 -19.87
N ASP A 97 -2.06 -23.30 -19.62
CA ASP A 97 -2.59 -24.64 -19.43
C ASP A 97 -3.46 -24.71 -18.15
N ALA A 98 -3.01 -24.11 -17.06
CA ALA A 98 -3.81 -23.99 -15.84
C ALA A 98 -5.09 -23.18 -16.08
N LEU A 99 -4.99 -22.04 -16.77
CA LEU A 99 -6.17 -21.21 -17.09
C LEU A 99 -7.19 -21.97 -17.95
N ARG A 100 -6.72 -22.74 -18.94
CA ARG A 100 -7.60 -23.62 -19.76
C ARG A 100 -8.26 -24.72 -18.93
N ARG A 101 -7.52 -25.35 -18.01
CA ARG A 101 -8.03 -26.43 -17.15
C ARG A 101 -9.21 -25.97 -16.30
N TYR A 102 -9.15 -24.73 -15.78
CA TYR A 102 -10.23 -24.12 -14.99
C TYR A 102 -11.26 -23.37 -15.84
N ASP A 103 -11.19 -23.45 -17.18
CA ASP A 103 -12.06 -22.74 -18.12
C ASP A 103 -12.15 -21.24 -17.83
N ILE A 104 -10.98 -20.59 -17.61
CA ILE A 104 -10.89 -19.17 -17.25
C ILE A 104 -11.05 -18.29 -18.49
N GLY A 105 -12.00 -17.36 -18.41
CA GLY A 105 -12.16 -16.28 -19.39
C GLY A 105 -11.73 -14.91 -18.86
N TYR A 106 -11.64 -14.77 -17.53
CA TYR A 106 -11.36 -13.49 -16.87
C TYR A 106 -10.29 -13.68 -15.80
N PHE A 107 -9.21 -12.91 -15.89
CA PHE A 107 -8.07 -12.95 -14.96
C PHE A 107 -7.89 -11.60 -14.29
N PHE A 108 -8.00 -11.56 -12.97
CA PHE A 108 -7.81 -10.37 -12.16
C PHE A 108 -6.60 -10.52 -11.24
N TYR A 109 -5.75 -9.48 -11.17
CA TYR A 109 -4.59 -9.52 -10.30
C TYR A 109 -4.50 -8.25 -9.44
N ILE A 110 -4.61 -8.42 -8.13
CA ILE A 110 -4.64 -7.33 -7.15
C ILE A 110 -3.22 -7.13 -6.64
N GLY A 111 -2.61 -5.97 -6.94
CA GLY A 111 -1.23 -5.71 -6.49
C GLY A 111 -0.66 -4.38 -6.92
N GLY A 112 0.63 -4.18 -6.62
CA GLY A 112 1.42 -3.01 -6.97
C GLY A 112 2.12 -3.15 -8.34
N ASN A 113 3.21 -2.39 -8.53
CA ASN A 113 3.97 -2.31 -9.78
C ASN A 113 4.37 -3.67 -10.36
N ASP A 114 4.96 -4.57 -9.57
CA ASP A 114 5.32 -5.92 -10.06
C ASP A 114 4.11 -6.76 -10.47
N SER A 115 2.94 -6.48 -9.90
CA SER A 115 1.70 -7.16 -10.30
C SER A 115 1.16 -6.59 -11.61
N MET A 116 1.33 -5.31 -11.86
CA MET A 116 1.01 -4.68 -13.13
C MET A 116 1.95 -5.17 -14.24
N ASP A 117 3.25 -5.35 -13.96
CA ASP A 117 4.20 -6.02 -14.86
C ASP A 117 3.75 -7.48 -15.20
N THR A 118 3.18 -8.19 -14.21
CA THR A 118 2.60 -9.53 -14.46
C THR A 118 1.41 -9.45 -15.42
N ILE A 119 0.49 -8.50 -15.24
CA ILE A 119 -0.66 -8.29 -16.16
C ILE A 119 -0.17 -7.93 -17.55
N LEU A 120 0.80 -7.00 -17.66
CA LEU A 120 1.42 -6.61 -18.92
C LEU A 120 1.93 -7.86 -19.69
N LYS A 121 2.79 -8.63 -19.05
CA LYS A 121 3.42 -9.81 -19.66
C LYS A 121 2.42 -10.90 -20.06
N LEU A 122 1.40 -11.15 -19.23
CA LEU A 122 0.36 -12.14 -19.53
C LEU A 122 -0.59 -11.67 -20.63
N SER A 123 -0.96 -10.39 -20.68
CA SER A 123 -1.82 -9.87 -21.75
C SER A 123 -1.10 -9.84 -23.10
N ASP A 124 0.17 -9.46 -23.13
CA ASP A 124 1.00 -9.49 -24.35
C ASP A 124 1.17 -10.93 -24.88
N TYR A 125 1.44 -11.87 -23.97
CA TYR A 125 1.53 -13.27 -24.35
C TYR A 125 0.18 -13.82 -24.85
N ALA A 126 -0.93 -13.44 -24.22
CA ALA A 126 -2.28 -13.80 -24.68
C ALA A 126 -2.54 -13.31 -26.11
N ALA A 127 -2.19 -12.06 -26.41
CA ALA A 127 -2.30 -11.48 -27.74
C ALA A 127 -1.45 -12.26 -28.76
N LYS A 128 -0.21 -12.61 -28.41
CA LYS A 128 0.72 -13.40 -29.25
C LYS A 128 0.16 -14.76 -29.63
N ILE A 129 -0.51 -15.44 -28.69
CA ILE A 129 -1.06 -16.80 -28.94
C ILE A 129 -2.53 -16.81 -29.38
N GLY A 130 -3.16 -15.63 -29.55
CA GLY A 130 -4.57 -15.51 -29.92
C GLY A 130 -5.55 -15.99 -28.85
N SER A 131 -5.22 -15.78 -27.57
CA SER A 131 -6.10 -16.13 -26.43
C SER A 131 -7.15 -15.05 -26.18
N ASP A 132 -8.40 -15.46 -25.93
CA ASP A 132 -9.53 -14.55 -25.62
C ASP A 132 -9.65 -14.18 -24.13
N ILE A 133 -8.74 -14.66 -23.27
CA ILE A 133 -8.77 -14.38 -21.83
C ILE A 133 -8.55 -12.88 -21.59
N ARG A 134 -9.38 -12.28 -20.75
CA ARG A 134 -9.27 -10.86 -20.34
C ARG A 134 -8.41 -10.72 -19.10
N PHE A 135 -7.35 -9.94 -19.18
CA PHE A 135 -6.41 -9.66 -18.10
C PHE A 135 -6.59 -8.23 -17.62
N VAL A 136 -6.98 -8.04 -16.35
CA VAL A 136 -7.18 -6.71 -15.76
C VAL A 136 -6.45 -6.62 -14.43
N GLY A 137 -5.65 -5.56 -14.27
CA GLY A 137 -5.00 -5.20 -13.03
C GLY A 137 -5.93 -4.45 -12.08
N VAL A 138 -5.86 -4.78 -10.79
CA VAL A 138 -6.53 -4.04 -9.72
C VAL A 138 -5.45 -3.44 -8.82
N PRO A 139 -5.37 -2.11 -8.70
CA PRO A 139 -4.30 -1.46 -7.95
C PRO A 139 -4.39 -1.78 -6.47
N LYS A 140 -3.23 -1.92 -5.83
CA LYS A 140 -3.09 -2.06 -4.39
C LYS A 140 -1.65 -1.80 -3.98
N THR A 141 -1.42 -0.79 -3.15
CA THR A 141 -0.20 -0.57 -2.36
C THR A 141 -0.47 0.46 -1.28
N ILE A 142 0.21 0.37 -0.12
CA ILE A 142 0.16 1.44 0.87
C ILE A 142 1.08 2.61 0.48
N ASP A 143 2.07 2.37 -0.40
CA ASP A 143 3.11 3.33 -0.74
C ASP A 143 2.61 4.49 -1.60
N ASN A 144 1.42 4.36 -2.19
CA ASN A 144 0.78 5.36 -3.06
C ASN A 144 1.63 5.77 -4.27
N ASP A 145 2.42 4.85 -4.76
CA ASP A 145 3.48 5.05 -5.75
C ASP A 145 3.10 4.65 -7.19
N LEU A 146 1.90 4.11 -7.41
CA LEU A 146 1.42 3.78 -8.74
C LEU A 146 1.05 5.05 -9.52
N THR A 147 1.53 5.13 -10.76
CA THR A 147 1.17 6.19 -11.70
C THR A 147 -0.24 6.01 -12.26
N HIS A 148 -0.79 7.03 -12.89
CA HIS A 148 -2.11 6.99 -13.55
C HIS A 148 -3.28 6.61 -12.61
N THR A 149 -3.14 6.82 -11.32
CA THR A 149 -4.23 6.76 -10.35
C THR A 149 -4.10 7.90 -9.35
N ASP A 150 -5.20 8.49 -8.90
CA ASP A 150 -5.15 9.57 -7.90
C ASP A 150 -4.46 9.06 -6.62
N HIS A 151 -4.92 7.96 -6.11
CA HIS A 151 -4.33 7.28 -4.97
C HIS A 151 -4.50 5.75 -5.12
N THR A 152 -3.94 4.99 -4.20
CA THR A 152 -3.96 3.53 -4.26
C THR A 152 -4.72 2.92 -3.09
N PRO A 153 -5.54 1.87 -3.32
CA PRO A 153 -6.14 1.08 -2.25
C PRO A 153 -5.11 0.58 -1.23
N GLY A 154 -5.30 0.97 0.02
CA GLY A 154 -4.39 0.69 1.13
C GLY A 154 -3.70 1.93 1.68
N TYR A 155 -3.46 2.96 0.87
CA TYR A 155 -2.83 4.20 1.31
C TYR A 155 -3.69 4.95 2.34
N GLY A 156 -4.98 5.16 2.07
CA GLY A 156 -5.86 5.92 2.97
C GLY A 156 -5.92 5.34 4.38
N SER A 157 -6.03 4.02 4.50
CA SER A 157 -6.02 3.33 5.80
C SER A 157 -4.67 3.41 6.50
N ALA A 158 -3.55 3.25 5.78
CA ALA A 158 -2.21 3.38 6.35
C ALA A 158 -1.93 4.83 6.79
N ALA A 159 -2.33 5.82 5.98
CA ALA A 159 -2.22 7.24 6.32
C ALA A 159 -3.02 7.59 7.58
N LYS A 160 -4.26 7.07 7.72
CA LYS A 160 -5.07 7.23 8.93
C LYS A 160 -4.40 6.64 10.16
N TYR A 161 -3.84 5.44 10.04
CA TYR A 161 -3.09 4.81 11.13
C TYR A 161 -1.88 5.66 11.55
N ILE A 162 -1.11 6.17 10.58
CA ILE A 162 0.07 7.00 10.84
C ILE A 162 -0.34 8.30 11.53
N GLY A 163 -1.31 9.04 10.98
CA GLY A 163 -1.80 10.28 11.58
C GLY A 163 -2.29 10.07 13.01
N THR A 164 -3.09 9.01 13.25
CA THR A 164 -3.58 8.64 14.58
C THR A 164 -2.43 8.32 15.54
N THR A 165 -1.48 7.49 15.11
CA THR A 165 -0.34 7.08 15.95
C THR A 165 0.57 8.26 16.29
N ILE A 166 0.84 9.15 15.33
CA ILE A 166 1.61 10.38 15.58
C ILE A 166 0.89 11.27 16.59
N LYS A 167 -0.41 11.45 16.44
CA LYS A 167 -1.24 12.26 17.38
C LYS A 167 -1.16 11.70 18.81
N GLU A 168 -1.27 10.39 18.98
CA GLU A 168 -1.14 9.70 20.26
C GLU A 168 0.28 9.81 20.85
N LEU A 169 1.33 9.63 20.01
CA LEU A 169 2.71 9.78 20.43
C LEU A 169 3.06 11.22 20.86
N VAL A 170 2.54 12.23 20.16
CA VAL A 170 2.68 13.62 20.59
C VAL A 170 2.06 13.81 21.98
N ARG A 171 0.87 13.28 22.21
CA ARG A 171 0.21 13.38 23.50
C ARG A 171 0.99 12.65 24.61
N ASP A 172 1.51 11.46 24.36
CA ASP A 172 2.34 10.71 25.33
C ASP A 172 3.68 11.41 25.60
N SER A 173 4.31 12.00 24.59
CA SER A 173 5.63 12.61 24.72
C SER A 173 5.63 13.92 25.51
N THR A 174 4.51 14.65 25.52
CA THR A 174 4.39 15.98 26.15
C THR A 174 4.04 15.95 27.64
N ILE A 175 3.87 14.77 28.25
CA ILE A 175 3.50 14.63 29.68
C ILE A 175 4.61 15.00 30.67
N TYR A 176 5.87 15.05 30.20
CA TYR A 176 7.01 15.39 31.02
C TYR A 176 7.67 16.70 30.56
N ASP A 177 8.01 17.55 31.50
CA ASP A 177 8.85 18.75 31.25
C ASP A 177 10.33 18.36 31.15
N LEU A 178 10.68 17.62 30.11
CA LEU A 178 12.02 17.10 29.84
C LEU A 178 12.36 17.24 28.36
N LYS A 179 13.61 17.62 28.05
CA LYS A 179 14.11 17.56 26.67
C LYS A 179 14.08 16.10 26.17
N SER A 180 13.21 15.83 25.22
CA SER A 180 13.08 14.49 24.62
C SER A 180 12.75 14.57 23.14
N VAL A 181 13.18 13.56 22.37
CA VAL A 181 12.82 13.41 20.95
C VAL A 181 12.42 11.96 20.70
N THR A 182 11.21 11.76 20.18
CA THR A 182 10.75 10.48 19.69
C THR A 182 10.83 10.49 18.17
N VAL A 183 11.70 9.63 17.60
CA VAL A 183 11.85 9.46 16.15
C VAL A 183 11.02 8.27 15.72
N VAL A 184 10.08 8.49 14.79
CA VAL A 184 9.14 7.48 14.28
C VAL A 184 9.50 7.14 12.85
N GLU A 185 9.93 5.90 12.62
CA GLU A 185 10.25 5.38 11.29
C GLU A 185 9.00 4.83 10.62
N ILE A 186 8.79 5.26 9.39
CA ILE A 186 7.62 4.96 8.57
C ILE A 186 8.10 4.34 7.26
N MET A 187 7.36 3.37 6.73
CA MET A 187 7.62 2.75 5.43
C MET A 187 7.56 3.79 4.30
N GLY A 188 8.28 3.55 3.23
CA GLY A 188 8.34 4.41 2.04
C GLY A 188 9.77 4.49 1.52
N ARG A 189 10.17 3.52 0.66
CA ARG A 189 11.54 3.45 0.17
C ARG A 189 11.91 4.60 -0.76
N ASN A 190 11.08 4.84 -1.78
CA ASN A 190 11.34 5.82 -2.83
C ASN A 190 10.34 6.98 -2.81
N ALA A 191 9.15 6.75 -2.27
CA ALA A 191 8.07 7.72 -2.18
C ALA A 191 7.67 7.96 -0.72
N GLY A 192 7.59 9.21 -0.33
CA GLY A 192 7.35 9.66 1.05
C GLY A 192 5.88 9.77 1.45
N TRP A 193 4.93 9.32 0.64
CA TRP A 193 3.49 9.49 0.87
C TRP A 193 3.02 9.06 2.27
N LEU A 194 3.51 7.91 2.74
CA LEU A 194 3.18 7.41 4.09
C LEU A 194 3.78 8.29 5.18
N THR A 195 5.05 8.68 5.03
CA THR A 195 5.71 9.54 6.02
C THR A 195 5.08 10.93 6.05
N ALA A 196 4.69 11.46 4.90
CA ALA A 196 3.97 12.73 4.79
C ALA A 196 2.62 12.70 5.53
N ALA A 197 1.97 11.53 5.62
CA ALA A 197 0.72 11.38 6.37
C ALA A 197 0.87 11.71 7.88
N ALA A 198 2.09 11.78 8.41
CA ALA A 198 2.34 12.30 9.76
C ALA A 198 1.87 13.76 9.93
N ALA A 199 1.79 14.54 8.82
CA ALA A 199 1.26 15.90 8.84
C ALA A 199 -0.24 15.96 9.18
N LEU A 200 -0.98 14.89 8.92
CA LEU A 200 -2.41 14.79 9.22
C LEU A 200 -2.73 14.80 10.74
N ALA A 201 -1.70 14.58 11.58
CA ALA A 201 -1.85 14.64 13.04
C ALA A 201 -1.98 16.06 13.58
N GLU A 202 -1.56 17.07 12.79
CA GLU A 202 -1.64 18.47 13.18
C GLU A 202 -3.09 18.98 13.04
N ASP A 203 -3.64 19.47 14.16
CA ASP A 203 -5.01 19.98 14.25
C ASP A 203 -5.13 20.92 15.46
N GLU A 204 -6.33 21.44 15.74
CA GLU A 204 -6.62 22.34 16.86
C GLU A 204 -6.21 21.76 18.24
N ASP A 205 -6.20 20.43 18.37
CA ASP A 205 -5.89 19.72 19.62
C ASP A 205 -4.51 19.02 19.62
N CYS A 206 -3.69 19.18 18.57
CA CYS A 206 -2.40 18.54 18.45
C CYS A 206 -1.44 19.29 17.53
N GLU A 207 -0.23 19.56 18.00
CA GLU A 207 0.83 20.24 17.24
C GLU A 207 1.43 19.38 16.12
N GLY A 208 1.08 18.09 16.07
CA GLY A 208 1.58 17.14 15.09
C GLY A 208 3.07 16.80 15.21
N ALA A 209 3.62 16.19 14.18
CA ALA A 209 5.06 15.93 14.10
C ALA A 209 5.83 17.24 13.92
N ALA A 210 6.87 17.46 14.72
CA ALA A 210 7.70 18.66 14.66
C ALA A 210 8.53 18.73 13.35
N MET A 211 8.91 17.58 12.81
CA MET A 211 9.64 17.43 11.56
C MET A 211 9.17 16.16 10.82
N ILE A 212 9.15 16.23 9.49
CA ILE A 212 8.79 15.12 8.59
C ILE A 212 9.86 15.02 7.52
N CYS A 213 10.70 13.97 7.60
CA CYS A 213 11.83 13.76 6.72
C CYS A 213 11.46 12.77 5.61
N LEU A 214 11.44 13.24 4.36
CA LEU A 214 10.96 12.52 3.19
C LEU A 214 12.10 12.07 2.28
N PRO A 215 11.97 10.94 1.55
CA PRO A 215 13.00 10.46 0.63
C PRO A 215 13.17 11.33 -0.61
N GLU A 216 12.18 12.16 -0.96
CA GLU A 216 12.22 13.10 -2.09
C GLU A 216 13.22 14.24 -1.89
N VAL A 217 13.70 14.46 -0.66
CA VAL A 217 14.60 15.55 -0.33
C VAL A 217 15.91 14.98 0.23
N PRO A 218 17.08 15.37 -0.30
CA PRO A 218 18.35 14.95 0.27
C PRO A 218 18.46 15.29 1.75
N PHE A 219 18.83 14.31 2.56
CA PHE A 219 18.95 14.45 4.01
C PHE A 219 20.34 14.90 4.42
N ASP A 220 20.41 16.02 5.17
CA ASP A 220 21.63 16.53 5.79
C ASP A 220 21.57 16.33 7.31
N PRO A 221 22.44 15.46 7.89
CA PRO A 221 22.48 15.22 9.32
C PRO A 221 22.80 16.47 10.17
N GLU A 222 23.64 17.39 9.67
CA GLU A 222 24.00 18.61 10.41
C GLU A 222 22.83 19.60 10.42
N HIS A 223 22.16 19.80 9.28
CA HIS A 223 20.95 20.63 9.23
C HIS A 223 19.84 20.02 10.12
N PHE A 224 19.66 18.71 10.08
CA PHE A 224 18.67 18.00 10.91
C PHE A 224 18.93 18.26 12.41
N ILE A 225 20.16 18.11 12.90
CA ILE A 225 20.51 18.34 14.31
C ILE A 225 20.32 19.80 14.69
N ALA A 226 20.76 20.74 13.85
CA ALA A 226 20.56 22.17 14.09
C ALA A 226 19.06 22.53 14.21
N ARG A 227 18.22 21.90 13.37
CA ARG A 227 16.77 22.12 13.39
C ARG A 227 16.14 21.54 14.66
N VAL A 228 16.52 20.33 15.08
CA VAL A 228 16.05 19.72 16.34
C VAL A 228 16.42 20.61 17.53
N ASP A 229 17.67 21.09 17.60
CA ASP A 229 18.09 21.97 18.70
C ASP A 229 17.29 23.27 18.75
N ALA A 230 17.08 23.92 17.60
CA ALA A 230 16.30 25.15 17.51
C ALA A 230 14.83 24.94 17.95
N LEU A 231 14.20 23.81 17.59
CA LEU A 231 12.84 23.47 17.99
C LEU A 231 12.77 23.17 19.49
N GLN A 232 13.76 22.50 20.08
CA GLN A 232 13.81 22.22 21.52
C GLN A 232 14.02 23.46 22.41
N GLN A 233 14.37 24.61 21.84
CA GLN A 233 14.34 25.88 22.57
C GLN A 233 12.91 26.41 22.79
N GLN A 234 11.97 25.97 21.96
CA GLN A 234 10.57 26.38 22.00
C GLN A 234 9.69 25.32 22.69
N THR A 235 9.90 24.05 22.34
CA THR A 235 9.13 22.90 22.83
C THR A 235 10.09 21.79 23.26
N PRO A 236 10.17 21.43 24.55
CA PRO A 236 11.19 20.50 25.03
C PRO A 236 11.04 19.10 24.47
N SER A 237 9.79 18.67 24.19
CA SER A 237 9.47 17.32 23.73
C SER A 237 9.02 17.35 22.26
N LEU A 238 9.70 16.61 21.40
CA LEU A 238 9.44 16.59 19.95
C LEU A 238 9.11 15.17 19.46
N VAL A 239 8.22 15.07 18.49
CA VAL A 239 8.01 13.87 17.67
C VAL A 239 8.49 14.18 16.25
N VAL A 240 9.37 13.32 15.72
CA VAL A 240 9.93 13.44 14.36
C VAL A 240 9.51 12.22 13.56
N ALA A 241 8.86 12.41 12.44
CA ALA A 241 8.57 11.35 11.48
C ALA A 241 9.68 11.26 10.43
N VAL A 242 10.15 10.07 10.13
CA VAL A 242 11.19 9.84 9.13
C VAL A 242 10.85 8.65 8.26
N SER A 243 11.03 8.78 6.94
CA SER A 243 10.93 7.64 6.04
C SER A 243 12.14 6.70 6.20
N GLU A 244 11.89 5.40 6.13
CA GLU A 244 12.97 4.39 6.03
C GLU A 244 13.89 4.63 4.83
N GLY A 245 13.37 5.28 3.78
CA GLY A 245 14.02 5.52 2.50
C GLY A 245 14.79 6.84 2.37
N VAL A 246 14.92 7.65 3.44
CA VAL A 246 15.69 8.90 3.37
C VAL A 246 17.14 8.64 3.00
N ARG A 247 17.69 9.50 2.11
CA ARG A 247 19.05 9.40 1.56
C ARG A 247 19.80 10.70 1.72
N THR A 248 21.11 10.60 1.85
CA THR A 248 22.01 11.76 1.76
C THR A 248 22.09 12.28 0.32
N ALA A 249 22.73 13.43 0.12
CA ALA A 249 22.98 13.96 -1.22
C ALA A 249 23.84 13.04 -2.12
N GLU A 250 24.59 12.11 -1.51
CA GLU A 250 25.37 11.08 -2.21
C GLU A 250 24.57 9.78 -2.45
N GLU A 251 23.23 9.84 -2.38
CA GLU A 251 22.31 8.71 -2.61
C GLU A 251 22.50 7.51 -1.65
N ARG A 252 23.14 7.71 -0.49
CA ARG A 252 23.27 6.67 0.53
C ARG A 252 22.06 6.71 1.47
N TYR A 253 21.48 5.56 1.77
CA TYR A 253 20.44 5.47 2.79
C TYR A 253 20.98 5.85 4.17
N VAL A 254 20.20 6.62 4.93
CA VAL A 254 20.59 7.07 6.27
C VAL A 254 20.79 5.89 7.24
N CYS A 255 20.00 4.81 7.09
CA CYS A 255 20.20 3.59 7.88
C CYS A 255 21.57 2.93 7.67
N GLU A 256 22.20 3.10 6.50
CA GLU A 256 23.53 2.55 6.20
C GLU A 256 24.65 3.30 6.94
N LEU A 257 24.40 4.53 7.39
CA LEU A 257 25.37 5.29 8.19
C LEU A 257 25.61 4.67 9.57
N ALA A 258 24.70 3.81 10.03
CA ALA A 258 24.82 3.04 11.28
C ALA A 258 25.73 1.80 11.16
N HIS A 259 26.39 1.56 10.03
CA HIS A 259 27.23 0.36 9.77
C HIS A 259 26.48 -0.98 9.86
N ASN A 260 25.15 -0.99 9.68
CA ASN A 260 24.37 -2.21 9.63
C ASN A 260 24.45 -2.82 8.22
N PRO A 261 24.69 -4.15 8.08
CA PRO A 261 24.64 -4.81 6.78
C PRO A 261 23.20 -4.76 6.25
N VAL A 262 23.06 -4.35 5.00
CA VAL A 262 21.77 -4.29 4.33
C VAL A 262 21.45 -5.63 3.69
N ASN A 263 20.33 -6.22 4.06
CA ASN A 263 19.82 -7.45 3.44
C ASN A 263 18.91 -7.10 2.25
N VAL A 264 18.86 -7.99 1.25
CA VAL A 264 18.06 -7.83 0.03
C VAL A 264 16.95 -8.85 0.02
N ASP A 265 15.74 -8.45 -0.38
CA ASP A 265 14.59 -9.34 -0.51
C ASP A 265 14.60 -10.16 -1.83
N ALA A 266 13.61 -11.04 -2.01
CA ALA A 266 13.50 -11.90 -3.19
C ALA A 266 13.29 -11.15 -4.52
N PHE A 267 12.95 -9.86 -4.50
CA PHE A 267 12.86 -8.99 -5.69
C PHE A 267 14.12 -8.16 -5.95
N GLY A 268 15.16 -8.32 -5.12
CA GLY A 268 16.37 -7.51 -5.19
C GLY A 268 16.26 -6.17 -4.48
N HIS A 269 15.22 -5.94 -3.69
CA HIS A 269 15.07 -4.72 -2.93
C HIS A 269 15.82 -4.79 -1.61
N THR A 270 16.54 -3.73 -1.29
CA THR A 270 17.20 -3.52 0.00
C THR A 270 16.19 -3.52 1.15
N TYR A 271 16.43 -4.34 2.17
CA TYR A 271 15.70 -4.25 3.43
C TYR A 271 16.16 -3.00 4.17
N LEU A 272 15.30 -1.99 4.24
CA LEU A 272 15.57 -0.77 4.97
C LEU A 272 15.02 -0.89 6.40
N GLY A 273 15.70 -0.27 7.35
CA GLY A 273 15.29 -0.20 8.75
C GLY A 273 16.45 0.26 9.64
N GLY A 274 16.10 0.86 10.78
CA GLY A 274 17.09 1.39 11.71
C GLY A 274 17.42 2.87 11.52
N THR A 275 16.79 3.56 10.61
CA THR A 275 16.91 5.02 10.42
C THR A 275 16.54 5.76 11.72
N ALA A 276 15.41 5.40 12.36
CA ALA A 276 15.02 5.99 13.63
C ALA A 276 16.03 5.73 14.74
N HIS A 277 16.61 4.54 14.79
CA HIS A 277 17.64 4.21 15.78
C HIS A 277 18.92 5.03 15.56
N TYR A 278 19.37 5.17 14.31
CA TYR A 278 20.51 5.99 13.97
C TYR A 278 20.30 7.45 14.36
N LEU A 279 19.18 8.05 13.96
CA LEU A 279 18.87 9.45 14.25
C LEU A 279 18.67 9.69 15.76
N SER A 280 18.03 8.77 16.47
CA SER A 280 17.91 8.84 17.92
C SER A 280 19.28 8.82 18.61
N GLY A 281 20.20 7.96 18.17
CA GLY A 281 21.57 7.92 18.65
C GLY A 281 22.33 9.23 18.36
N LEU A 282 22.19 9.78 17.16
CA LEU A 282 22.80 11.04 16.76
C LEU A 282 22.31 12.22 17.61
N ILE A 283 20.99 12.32 17.84
CA ILE A 283 20.39 13.35 18.71
C ILE A 283 20.92 13.21 20.14
N ALA A 284 20.91 12.01 20.70
CA ALA A 284 21.39 11.77 22.06
C ALA A 284 22.86 12.16 22.23
N ALA A 285 23.72 11.84 21.26
CA ALA A 285 25.14 12.16 21.29
C ALA A 285 25.43 13.66 21.16
N ARG A 286 24.66 14.37 20.33
CA ARG A 286 24.93 15.77 19.99
C ARG A 286 24.20 16.77 20.89
N LEU A 287 22.97 16.47 21.32
CA LEU A 287 22.09 17.39 22.06
C LEU A 287 21.84 16.96 23.50
N HIS A 288 22.33 15.79 23.91
CA HIS A 288 22.12 15.22 25.25
C HIS A 288 20.63 15.11 25.64
N SER A 289 19.73 15.04 24.67
CA SER A 289 18.30 14.86 24.86
C SER A 289 17.97 13.38 25.08
N LYS A 290 16.94 13.09 25.87
CA LYS A 290 16.36 11.75 25.94
C LYS A 290 15.74 11.38 24.60
N THR A 291 16.07 10.22 24.06
CA THR A 291 15.55 9.79 22.75
C THR A 291 14.80 8.46 22.81
N ARG A 292 13.87 8.29 21.88
CA ARG A 292 13.21 7.02 21.58
C ARG A 292 13.18 6.82 20.08
N ALA A 293 13.41 5.59 19.64
CA ALA A 293 13.15 5.15 18.27
C ALA A 293 11.89 4.28 18.28
N VAL A 294 10.97 4.56 17.37
CA VAL A 294 9.74 3.80 17.15
C VAL A 294 9.69 3.42 15.68
N GLU A 295 9.65 2.13 15.38
CA GLU A 295 9.47 1.63 14.01
C GLU A 295 8.03 1.14 13.86
N LEU A 296 7.24 1.76 12.97
CA LEU A 296 5.86 1.32 12.72
C LEU A 296 5.82 -0.02 11.97
N SER A 297 6.83 -0.29 11.17
CA SER A 297 7.03 -1.56 10.47
C SER A 297 5.73 -2.11 9.86
N THR A 298 5.41 -3.39 10.06
CA THR A 298 4.22 -4.03 9.49
C THR A 298 2.89 -3.55 10.08
N LEU A 299 2.88 -2.88 11.24
CA LEU A 299 1.65 -2.41 11.89
C LEU A 299 0.88 -1.43 10.98
N GLN A 300 1.57 -0.52 10.30
CA GLN A 300 0.95 0.48 9.43
C GLN A 300 0.19 -0.11 8.22
N ARG A 301 0.42 -1.37 7.86
CA ARG A 301 -0.28 -2.03 6.75
C ARG A 301 -1.31 -3.08 7.20
N CYS A 302 -1.46 -3.34 8.49
CA CYS A 302 -2.36 -4.37 9.00
C CYS A 302 -3.32 -3.89 10.09
N ALA A 303 -3.28 -2.60 10.47
CA ALA A 303 -4.12 -2.03 11.53
C ALA A 303 -5.57 -1.80 11.06
N ALA A 304 -6.28 -2.87 10.71
CA ALA A 304 -7.64 -2.81 10.15
C ALA A 304 -8.68 -2.19 11.12
N HIS A 305 -8.38 -2.12 12.41
CA HIS A 305 -9.25 -1.49 13.42
C HIS A 305 -9.25 0.05 13.34
N VAL A 306 -8.29 0.64 12.61
CA VAL A 306 -8.18 2.10 12.36
C VAL A 306 -8.29 2.39 10.85
N ALA A 307 -8.71 1.42 10.03
CA ALA A 307 -8.83 1.63 8.59
C ALA A 307 -9.80 2.78 8.26
N SER A 308 -9.60 3.40 7.10
CA SER A 308 -10.51 4.39 6.53
C SER A 308 -11.67 3.69 5.83
N GLU A 309 -12.92 4.07 6.14
CA GLU A 309 -14.08 3.53 5.41
C GLU A 309 -14.08 4.00 3.94
N THR A 310 -13.57 5.20 3.66
CA THR A 310 -13.34 5.67 2.28
C THR A 310 -12.46 4.67 1.53
N ASP A 311 -11.31 4.32 2.07
CA ASP A 311 -10.35 3.38 1.47
C ASP A 311 -10.97 1.96 1.31
N VAL A 312 -11.71 1.48 2.32
CA VAL A 312 -12.40 0.18 2.25
C VAL A 312 -13.45 0.15 1.14
N SER A 313 -14.23 1.22 0.99
CA SER A 313 -15.30 1.31 -0.01
C SER A 313 -14.72 1.47 -1.41
N GLU A 314 -13.79 2.38 -1.62
CA GLU A 314 -13.13 2.61 -2.91
C GLU A 314 -12.34 1.38 -3.38
N SER A 315 -11.74 0.64 -2.45
CA SER A 315 -11.07 -0.63 -2.74
C SER A 315 -12.05 -1.69 -3.26
N PHE A 316 -13.25 -1.77 -2.67
CA PHE A 316 -14.31 -2.65 -3.16
C PHE A 316 -14.77 -2.23 -4.56
N ASP A 317 -15.02 -0.95 -4.74
CA ASP A 317 -15.62 -0.44 -5.96
C ASP A 317 -14.64 -0.51 -7.15
N VAL A 318 -13.33 -0.25 -6.95
CA VAL A 318 -12.33 -0.42 -8.02
C VAL A 318 -12.15 -1.89 -8.41
N GLY A 319 -12.28 -2.81 -7.44
CA GLY A 319 -12.29 -4.24 -7.73
C GLY A 319 -13.51 -4.66 -8.57
N ALA A 320 -14.69 -4.11 -8.27
CA ALA A 320 -15.90 -4.32 -9.04
C ALA A 320 -15.81 -3.70 -10.44
N PHE A 321 -15.30 -2.48 -10.54
CA PHE A 321 -15.09 -1.77 -11.81
C PHE A 321 -14.15 -2.53 -12.77
N ALA A 322 -13.09 -3.14 -12.24
CA ALA A 322 -12.19 -3.98 -13.05
C ALA A 322 -12.92 -5.17 -13.71
N VAL A 323 -13.92 -5.75 -13.02
CA VAL A 323 -14.75 -6.81 -13.57
C VAL A 323 -15.68 -6.27 -14.65
N ASP A 324 -16.37 -5.16 -14.38
CA ASP A 324 -17.26 -4.52 -15.37
C ASP A 324 -16.49 -4.21 -16.66
N ALA A 325 -15.29 -3.66 -16.55
CA ALA A 325 -14.40 -3.40 -17.69
C ALA A 325 -14.04 -4.67 -18.49
N ALA A 326 -13.73 -5.78 -17.79
CA ALA A 326 -13.42 -7.04 -18.46
C ALA A 326 -14.63 -7.59 -19.23
N PHE A 327 -15.85 -7.43 -18.69
CA PHE A 327 -17.10 -7.81 -19.36
C PHE A 327 -17.43 -6.90 -20.56
N GLU A 328 -16.98 -5.65 -20.56
CA GLU A 328 -17.00 -4.74 -21.71
C GLU A 328 -15.91 -5.07 -22.75
N GLY A 329 -15.14 -6.13 -22.56
CA GLY A 329 -14.13 -6.61 -23.48
C GLY A 329 -12.74 -5.98 -23.30
N LYS A 330 -12.51 -5.18 -22.24
CA LYS A 330 -11.21 -4.61 -21.96
C LYS A 330 -10.23 -5.67 -21.47
N THR A 331 -8.96 -5.53 -21.86
CA THR A 331 -7.86 -6.42 -21.45
C THR A 331 -6.53 -5.66 -21.56
N GLY A 332 -5.51 -6.05 -20.82
CA GLY A 332 -4.23 -5.35 -20.79
C GLY A 332 -4.36 -3.95 -20.18
N VAL A 333 -5.24 -3.80 -19.21
CA VAL A 333 -5.51 -2.52 -18.54
C VAL A 333 -5.45 -2.64 -17.03
N MET A 334 -5.19 -1.52 -16.36
CA MET A 334 -5.40 -1.36 -14.92
C MET A 334 -6.64 -0.51 -14.66
N ALA A 335 -7.48 -0.93 -13.73
CA ALA A 335 -8.49 -0.07 -13.13
C ALA A 335 -7.79 0.98 -12.24
N ALA A 336 -8.22 2.22 -12.29
CA ALA A 336 -7.61 3.33 -11.56
C ALA A 336 -8.68 4.16 -10.85
N LEU A 337 -8.30 4.76 -9.72
CA LEU A 337 -9.13 5.73 -9.01
C LEU A 337 -8.91 7.11 -9.59
N LYS A 338 -9.99 7.85 -9.77
CA LYS A 338 -9.99 9.20 -10.32
C LYS A 338 -10.69 10.15 -9.37
N ARG A 339 -9.98 11.13 -8.88
CA ARG A 339 -10.59 12.23 -8.13
C ARG A 339 -11.43 13.09 -9.07
N VAL A 340 -12.73 13.10 -8.85
CA VAL A 340 -13.69 13.87 -9.67
C VAL A 340 -13.96 15.24 -9.08
N SER A 341 -13.98 15.34 -7.73
CA SER A 341 -14.21 16.55 -6.98
C SER A 341 -13.56 16.47 -5.60
N ASP A 342 -13.12 17.61 -5.06
CA ASP A 342 -12.57 17.74 -3.71
C ASP A 342 -13.65 18.11 -2.67
N GLU A 343 -14.59 18.99 -3.02
CA GLU A 343 -15.66 19.47 -2.12
C GLU A 343 -17.02 19.47 -2.83
N PRO A 344 -17.91 18.52 -2.51
CA PRO A 344 -17.63 17.33 -1.71
C PRO A 344 -16.65 16.39 -2.40
N TYR A 345 -15.85 15.65 -1.64
CA TYR A 345 -14.96 14.63 -2.21
C TYR A 345 -15.75 13.53 -2.93
N VAL A 346 -15.40 13.30 -4.19
CA VAL A 346 -16.00 12.26 -5.04
C VAL A 346 -14.88 11.54 -5.79
N CYS A 347 -14.83 10.23 -5.62
CA CYS A 347 -13.97 9.32 -6.37
C CYS A 347 -14.77 8.64 -7.48
N GLY A 348 -14.24 8.65 -8.69
CA GLY A 348 -14.68 7.85 -9.84
C GLY A 348 -13.61 6.84 -10.22
N PHE A 349 -13.82 6.16 -11.36
CA PHE A 349 -12.90 5.15 -11.87
C PHE A 349 -12.63 5.37 -13.35
N GLU A 350 -11.41 4.98 -13.77
CA GLU A 350 -11.02 5.01 -15.17
C GLU A 350 -10.09 3.83 -15.49
N LEU A 351 -9.80 3.61 -16.76
CA LEU A 351 -8.91 2.55 -17.22
C LEU A 351 -7.68 3.16 -17.88
N HIS A 352 -6.52 2.61 -17.56
CA HIS A 352 -5.27 2.96 -18.24
C HIS A 352 -4.63 1.72 -18.87
N ASP A 353 -3.97 1.93 -19.99
CA ASP A 353 -3.18 0.88 -20.64
C ASP A 353 -2.08 0.43 -19.68
N ILE A 354 -1.89 -0.87 -19.57
CA ILE A 354 -0.93 -1.44 -18.63
C ILE A 354 0.52 -1.08 -18.99
N HIS A 355 0.79 -0.79 -20.28
CA HIS A 355 2.11 -0.39 -20.76
C HIS A 355 2.54 1.00 -20.24
N ASP A 356 1.57 1.85 -19.90
CA ASP A 356 1.84 3.21 -19.38
C ASP A 356 2.10 3.21 -17.87
N ILE A 357 1.90 2.07 -17.18
CA ILE A 357 1.92 1.98 -15.71
C ILE A 357 3.10 1.19 -15.19
N ALA A 358 3.35 0.02 -15.78
CA ALA A 358 4.33 -0.93 -15.29
C ALA A 358 5.74 -0.29 -15.18
N ASN A 359 6.38 -0.48 -14.01
CA ASN A 359 7.74 0.00 -13.71
C ASN A 359 7.90 1.54 -13.60
N LEU A 360 6.82 2.29 -13.40
CA LEU A 360 6.85 3.73 -13.08
C LEU A 360 6.45 3.97 -11.62
N GLU A 361 7.03 5.01 -11.00
CA GLU A 361 6.74 5.38 -9.61
C GLU A 361 6.28 6.84 -9.52
N LYS A 362 5.29 7.10 -8.65
CA LYS A 362 4.75 8.43 -8.32
C LYS A 362 5.27 8.87 -6.95
N THR A 363 5.99 9.98 -6.90
CA THR A 363 6.50 10.61 -5.68
C THR A 363 5.67 11.83 -5.28
N ILE A 364 5.90 12.36 -4.08
CA ILE A 364 5.27 13.62 -3.65
C ILE A 364 5.83 14.77 -4.50
N PRO A 365 4.97 15.66 -5.03
CA PRO A 365 5.43 16.86 -5.72
C PRO A 365 6.33 17.71 -4.82
N LEU A 366 7.49 18.14 -5.33
CA LEU A 366 8.48 18.88 -4.54
C LEU A 366 7.94 20.24 -4.04
N ASP A 367 7.02 20.85 -4.76
CA ASP A 367 6.34 22.08 -4.38
C ASP A 367 5.33 21.89 -3.21
N TRP A 368 5.04 20.64 -2.83
CA TRP A 368 4.25 20.32 -1.62
C TRP A 368 5.13 20.19 -0.38
N ILE A 369 6.45 20.28 -0.50
CA ILE A 369 7.43 20.03 0.57
C ILE A 369 8.17 21.32 0.94
N ASP A 370 8.11 21.70 2.22
CA ASP A 370 9.04 22.70 2.80
C ASP A 370 10.27 21.95 3.33
N ALA A 371 11.25 21.79 2.45
CA ALA A 371 12.48 21.05 2.75
C ALA A 371 13.32 21.68 3.88
N GLU A 372 13.32 23.02 4.00
CA GLU A 372 14.08 23.76 5.03
C GLU A 372 13.50 23.52 6.42
N ARG A 373 12.17 23.45 6.53
CA ARG A 373 11.47 23.26 7.81
C ARG A 373 11.07 21.83 8.09
N TYR A 374 11.30 20.91 7.14
CA TYR A 374 10.80 19.51 7.21
C TYR A 374 9.28 19.45 7.43
N ARG A 375 8.51 20.17 6.62
CA ARG A 375 7.05 20.28 6.74
C ARG A 375 6.37 20.02 5.39
N LEU A 376 5.07 19.79 5.42
CA LEU A 376 4.24 19.70 4.22
C LEU A 376 3.42 21.00 4.05
N HIS A 377 3.18 21.40 2.81
CA HIS A 377 2.27 22.48 2.46
C HIS A 377 0.81 22.00 2.39
N GLU A 378 -0.13 22.94 2.48
CA GLU A 378 -1.57 22.68 2.46
C GLU A 378 -2.07 21.78 1.31
N PRO A 379 -1.54 21.83 0.08
CA PRO A 379 -1.96 20.92 -0.98
C PRO A 379 -1.88 19.43 -0.64
N PHE A 380 -0.87 19.01 0.14
CA PHE A 380 -0.79 17.64 0.63
C PHE A 380 -1.94 17.32 1.60
N LEU A 381 -2.24 18.22 2.52
CA LEU A 381 -3.32 18.02 3.51
C LEU A 381 -4.69 17.96 2.83
N ALA A 382 -4.94 18.86 1.88
CA ALA A 382 -6.16 18.86 1.07
C ALA A 382 -6.30 17.56 0.27
N TYR A 383 -5.20 17.04 -0.27
CA TYR A 383 -5.17 15.76 -0.98
C TYR A 383 -5.48 14.57 -0.06
N ALA A 384 -4.85 14.51 1.12
CA ALA A 384 -4.85 13.30 1.95
C ALA A 384 -6.05 13.22 2.93
N ARG A 385 -6.59 14.35 3.41
CA ARG A 385 -7.70 14.38 4.41
C ARG A 385 -8.94 13.60 3.97
N PRO A 386 -9.45 13.69 2.73
CA PRO A 386 -10.61 12.90 2.31
C PRO A 386 -10.35 11.40 2.34
N LEU A 387 -9.12 10.97 2.08
CA LEU A 387 -8.75 9.56 1.99
C LEU A 387 -8.73 8.86 3.36
N ILE A 388 -8.62 9.61 4.44
CA ILE A 388 -8.66 9.09 5.81
C ILE A 388 -10.04 9.23 6.47
N ALA A 389 -11.02 9.72 5.72
CA ALA A 389 -12.34 10.02 6.25
C ALA A 389 -13.12 8.76 6.63
N GLN A 390 -14.02 8.93 7.58
CA GLN A 390 -14.95 7.95 8.13
C GLN A 390 -14.25 6.77 8.84
N GLU A 391 -14.99 6.19 9.80
CA GLU A 391 -14.53 5.09 10.65
C GLU A 391 -15.14 3.77 10.21
N VAL A 392 -14.30 2.76 10.07
CA VAL A 392 -14.76 1.38 9.89
C VAL A 392 -15.45 0.86 11.15
N LYS A 393 -16.41 -0.04 10.96
CA LYS A 393 -17.10 -0.74 12.06
C LYS A 393 -16.88 -2.25 11.92
N PRO A 394 -15.66 -2.77 12.21
CA PRO A 394 -15.41 -4.19 12.12
C PRO A 394 -16.26 -4.96 13.14
N GLU A 395 -16.60 -6.20 12.82
CA GLU A 395 -17.25 -7.08 13.78
C GLU A 395 -16.29 -7.45 14.91
N TYR A 396 -16.78 -7.41 16.15
CA TYR A 396 -16.02 -7.83 17.32
C TYR A 396 -16.55 -9.12 17.91
N GLN A 397 -15.65 -9.98 18.39
CA GLN A 397 -15.96 -11.17 19.16
C GLN A 397 -15.00 -11.29 20.33
N LYS A 398 -15.53 -11.44 21.53
CA LYS A 398 -14.73 -11.52 22.77
C LYS A 398 -13.73 -10.35 22.94
N GLY A 399 -14.15 -9.15 22.52
CA GLY A 399 -13.34 -7.94 22.64
C GLY A 399 -12.28 -7.73 21.55
N LEU A 400 -12.16 -8.62 20.54
CA LEU A 400 -11.20 -8.51 19.45
C LEU A 400 -11.92 -8.47 18.08
N PRO A 401 -11.36 -7.78 17.08
CA PRO A 401 -11.92 -7.82 15.72
C PRO A 401 -11.98 -9.25 15.18
N ARG A 402 -13.09 -9.60 14.53
CA ARG A 402 -13.24 -10.85 13.81
C ARG A 402 -12.60 -10.75 12.42
N HIS A 403 -11.93 -11.81 12.04
CA HIS A 403 -11.35 -11.93 10.71
C HIS A 403 -11.82 -13.23 10.04
N LEU A 404 -12.01 -13.15 8.71
CA LEU A 404 -12.29 -14.34 7.92
C LEU A 404 -11.02 -15.16 7.75
N LYS A 405 -11.09 -16.43 8.11
CA LYS A 405 -9.97 -17.36 7.97
C LYS A 405 -10.18 -18.26 6.78
N LEU A 406 -9.16 -18.39 5.93
CA LEU A 406 -9.15 -19.42 4.89
C LEU A 406 -8.99 -20.79 5.56
N ASN A 407 -9.92 -21.68 5.31
CA ASN A 407 -9.77 -23.08 5.73
C ASN A 407 -8.64 -23.70 4.91
N ARG A 408 -7.65 -24.25 5.64
CA ARG A 408 -6.49 -24.94 5.04
C ARG A 408 -6.87 -26.32 4.54
#